data_1bdd8bb7d7f85afa254a317019ff3cb9
#
_entry.id   1bdd8bb7d7f85afa254a317019ff3cb9
#
_cell.length_a   1.000
_cell.length_b   1.000
_cell.length_c   1.000
_cell.angle_alpha   90.00
_cell.angle_beta   90.00
_cell.angle_gamma   90.00
#
_symmetry.space_group_name_H-M   'P 1'
#
loop_
_entity.id
_entity.type
_entity.pdbx_description
1 polymer ?
#
loop_
_entity_poly.entity_id
_entity_poly.type
_entity_poly.pdbx_seq_one_letter_code
_entity_poly.pdbx_strand_id
1 'polypeptide(L)'
;MVCIQETKAQEYQLVDDAFRPDGYHCYYNDAERKGYSGTALYAKQKPSAIEVKVGWEPVDSEGRYLRADFDGISVISLYVPSGSSNDDAQARKDVFMERFTPHMAELLKEKREFIICADWNTCHQNIDLKNWRSNQKNSGFMPHEREWLTKLYDCL
;
A
#
# COMPACT_ATOMS: atom_id res chain seq x y z
N MET A 1 11.60 1.20 12.09
CA MET A 1 10.22 1.35 11.58
C MET A 1 9.80 0.04 10.96
N VAL A 2 8.52 -0.33 11.05
CA VAL A 2 7.94 -1.52 10.40
C VAL A 2 6.63 -1.11 9.75
N CYS A 3 6.45 -1.44 8.48
CA CYS A 3 5.21 -1.28 7.75
C CYS A 3 4.62 -2.67 7.48
N ILE A 4 3.34 -2.84 7.73
CA ILE A 4 2.63 -4.11 7.56
C ILE A 4 1.44 -3.87 6.64
N GLN A 5 1.25 -4.78 5.70
CA GLN A 5 0.11 -4.83 4.81
C GLN A 5 -0.73 -6.06 5.11
N GLU A 6 -2.01 -5.98 4.78
CA GLU A 6 -2.97 -7.08 4.93
C GLU A 6 -3.12 -7.54 6.39
N THR A 7 -3.30 -6.57 7.30
CA THR A 7 -3.48 -6.86 8.74
C THR A 7 -4.70 -7.73 9.02
N LYS A 8 -5.75 -7.62 8.21
CA LYS A 8 -7.02 -8.37 8.33
C LYS A 8 -7.67 -8.29 9.72
N ALA A 9 -7.30 -7.28 10.50
CA ALA A 9 -7.76 -7.06 11.86
C ALA A 9 -8.35 -5.66 11.99
N GLN A 10 -9.36 -5.53 12.83
CA GLN A 10 -9.88 -4.23 13.24
C GLN A 10 -9.02 -3.67 14.37
N GLU A 11 -8.87 -2.35 14.46
CA GLU A 11 -8.00 -1.73 15.47
C GLU A 11 -8.36 -2.15 16.90
N TYR A 12 -9.65 -2.31 17.21
CA TYR A 12 -10.10 -2.75 18.54
C TYR A 12 -9.65 -4.19 18.92
N GLN A 13 -9.22 -5.00 17.96
CA GLN A 13 -8.66 -6.34 18.18
C GLN A 13 -7.14 -6.30 18.47
N LEU A 14 -6.48 -5.17 18.17
CA LEU A 14 -5.03 -4.98 18.24
C LEU A 14 -4.65 -4.21 19.52
N VAL A 15 -5.24 -4.60 20.65
CA VAL A 15 -5.05 -3.94 21.96
C VAL A 15 -4.04 -4.63 22.86
N ASP A 16 -3.69 -5.89 22.55
CA ASP A 16 -2.70 -6.66 23.29
C ASP A 16 -1.29 -6.08 23.12
N ASP A 17 -0.43 -6.22 24.12
CA ASP A 17 0.96 -5.75 24.11
C ASP A 17 1.78 -6.33 22.95
N ALA A 18 1.42 -7.53 22.47
CA ALA A 18 2.03 -8.12 21.29
C ALA A 18 1.86 -7.24 20.02
N PHE A 19 0.77 -6.48 19.94
CA PHE A 19 0.49 -5.57 18.83
C PHE A 19 0.90 -4.12 19.13
N ARG A 20 1.14 -3.78 20.39
CA ARG A 20 1.53 -2.45 20.85
C ARG A 20 2.80 -2.50 21.71
N PRO A 21 3.93 -2.97 21.12
CA PRO A 21 5.17 -3.19 21.89
C PRO A 21 5.70 -1.88 22.47
N ASP A 22 6.28 -1.98 23.67
CA ASP A 22 6.88 -0.86 24.37
C ASP A 22 7.94 -0.15 23.52
N GLY A 23 7.95 1.17 23.58
CA GLY A 23 8.89 2.01 22.84
C GLY A 23 8.56 2.20 21.36
N TYR A 24 7.35 1.77 20.93
CA TYR A 24 6.84 2.03 19.59
C TYR A 24 5.54 2.84 19.62
N HIS A 25 5.43 3.76 18.69
CA HIS A 25 4.17 4.38 18.29
C HIS A 25 3.54 3.52 17.20
N CYS A 26 2.33 3.00 17.45
CA CYS A 26 1.65 2.04 16.59
C CYS A 26 0.42 2.68 15.97
N TYR A 27 0.30 2.59 14.66
CA TYR A 27 -0.79 3.16 13.87
C TYR A 27 -1.41 2.09 12.99
N TYR A 28 -2.73 2.10 12.90
CA TYR A 28 -3.50 1.14 12.13
C TYR A 28 -4.49 1.89 11.25
N ASN A 29 -4.71 1.35 10.06
CA ASN A 29 -5.80 1.74 9.17
C ASN A 29 -6.51 0.47 8.74
N ASP A 30 -7.60 0.13 9.42
CA ASP A 30 -8.38 -1.07 9.17
C ASP A 30 -9.46 -0.82 8.11
N ALA A 31 -9.88 -1.90 7.43
CA ALA A 31 -10.96 -1.83 6.48
C ALA A 31 -12.32 -1.78 7.21
N GLU A 32 -13.33 -1.14 6.61
CA GLU A 32 -14.72 -1.21 7.10
C GLU A 32 -15.22 -2.66 7.13
N ARG A 33 -14.81 -3.46 6.14
CA ARG A 33 -15.10 -4.89 6.10
C ARG A 33 -14.17 -5.65 7.04
N LYS A 34 -14.73 -6.30 8.06
CA LYS A 34 -13.98 -7.11 9.02
C LYS A 34 -13.22 -8.26 8.36
N GLY A 35 -11.99 -8.52 8.82
CA GLY A 35 -11.15 -9.61 8.34
C GLY A 35 -10.61 -9.42 6.93
N TYR A 36 -10.53 -8.18 6.45
CA TYR A 36 -10.13 -7.85 5.09
C TYR A 36 -9.12 -6.70 5.06
N SER A 37 -8.15 -6.76 4.14
CA SER A 37 -7.19 -5.67 3.88
C SER A 37 -6.53 -5.09 5.15
N GLY A 38 -6.35 -3.77 5.23
CA GLY A 38 -5.78 -3.06 6.36
C GLY A 38 -4.26 -2.90 6.27
N THR A 39 -3.76 -1.77 6.78
CA THR A 39 -2.33 -1.45 6.87
C THR A 39 -1.96 -1.05 8.29
N ALA A 40 -0.68 -1.23 8.66
CA ALA A 40 -0.15 -0.76 9.93
C ALA A 40 1.25 -0.18 9.76
N LEU A 41 1.64 0.68 10.71
CA LEU A 41 2.95 1.28 10.79
C LEU A 41 3.39 1.38 12.25
N TYR A 42 4.59 0.90 12.54
CA TYR A 42 5.23 0.98 13.84
C TYR A 42 6.51 1.81 13.74
N ALA A 43 6.63 2.83 14.56
CA ALA A 43 7.80 3.70 14.59
C ALA A 43 8.31 3.93 16.01
N LYS A 44 9.63 3.94 16.20
CA LYS A 44 10.23 4.34 17.48
C LYS A 44 10.14 5.85 17.72
N GLN A 45 10.20 6.62 16.65
CA GLN A 45 10.00 8.07 16.70
C GLN A 45 8.53 8.39 16.42
N LYS A 46 7.96 9.30 17.22
CA LYS A 46 6.58 9.77 16.98
C LYS A 46 6.54 10.63 15.71
N PRO A 47 5.69 10.30 14.72
CA PRO A 47 5.51 11.14 13.56
C PRO A 47 4.81 12.46 13.92
N SER A 48 5.03 13.48 13.12
CA SER A 48 4.39 14.80 13.24
C SER A 48 2.95 14.77 12.73
N ALA A 49 2.64 13.89 11.76
CA ALA A 49 1.30 13.69 11.22
C ALA A 49 1.10 12.24 10.78
N ILE A 50 -0.17 11.81 10.79
CA ILE A 50 -0.63 10.53 10.23
C ILE A 50 -1.77 10.84 9.27
N GLU A 51 -1.72 10.23 8.10
CA GLU A 51 -2.75 10.31 7.08
C GLU A 51 -3.15 8.87 6.67
N VAL A 52 -4.46 8.60 6.71
CA VAL A 52 -5.02 7.27 6.42
C VAL A 52 -6.03 7.30 5.28
N LYS A 53 -6.24 8.46 4.67
CA LYS A 53 -7.17 8.65 3.56
C LYS A 53 -6.50 9.40 2.43
N VAL A 54 -6.78 8.97 1.22
CA VAL A 54 -6.33 9.60 -0.03
C VAL A 54 -7.46 10.31 -0.77
N GLY A 55 -8.70 10.23 -0.24
CA GLY A 55 -9.88 10.90 -0.79
C GLY A 55 -10.59 10.14 -1.92
N TRP A 56 -10.32 8.83 -2.08
CA TRP A 56 -10.99 8.03 -3.10
C TRP A 56 -11.19 6.55 -2.69
N GLU A 57 -12.33 6.02 -3.12
CA GLU A 57 -12.70 4.62 -2.89
C GLU A 57 -12.14 3.69 -4.00
N PRO A 58 -11.87 2.42 -3.66
CA PRO A 58 -12.09 1.79 -2.35
C PRO A 58 -10.89 1.88 -1.38
N VAL A 59 -9.88 2.69 -1.67
CA VAL A 59 -8.64 2.74 -0.86
C VAL A 59 -8.94 3.16 0.57
N ASP A 60 -9.80 4.17 0.74
CA ASP A 60 -10.12 4.72 2.06
C ASP A 60 -10.94 3.74 2.90
N SER A 61 -11.98 3.10 2.33
CA SER A 61 -12.82 2.13 3.04
C SER A 61 -12.16 0.77 3.26
N GLU A 62 -11.11 0.46 2.51
CA GLU A 62 -10.37 -0.80 2.64
C GLU A 62 -9.07 -0.67 3.46
N GLY A 63 -8.77 0.51 4.01
CA GLY A 63 -7.60 0.71 4.87
C GLY A 63 -6.27 0.41 4.18
N ARG A 64 -6.13 0.77 2.89
CA ARG A 64 -4.99 0.37 2.06
C ARG A 64 -3.80 1.31 2.11
N TYR A 65 -3.95 2.48 2.70
CA TYR A 65 -2.95 3.54 2.73
C TYR A 65 -2.77 4.07 4.14
N LEU A 66 -1.53 4.14 4.62
CA LEU A 66 -1.18 4.79 5.87
C LEU A 66 0.15 5.51 5.70
N ARG A 67 0.12 6.84 5.80
CA ARG A 67 1.29 7.72 5.72
C ARG A 67 1.62 8.24 7.12
N ALA A 68 2.89 8.22 7.45
CA ALA A 68 3.46 8.83 8.65
C ALA A 68 4.54 9.84 8.25
N ASP A 69 4.38 11.08 8.69
CA ASP A 69 5.30 12.19 8.41
C ASP A 69 6.30 12.39 9.55
N PHE A 70 7.56 12.49 9.17
CA PHE A 70 8.67 12.83 10.06
C PHE A 70 9.37 14.09 9.54
N ASP A 71 10.44 14.53 10.21
CA ASP A 71 11.23 15.66 9.74
C ASP A 71 11.87 15.35 8.37
N GLY A 72 11.43 16.06 7.33
CA GLY A 72 11.92 15.94 5.96
C GLY A 72 11.55 14.65 5.21
N ILE A 73 10.95 13.64 5.87
CA ILE A 73 10.64 12.35 5.25
C ILE A 73 9.23 11.88 5.60
N SER A 74 8.56 11.28 4.61
CA SER A 74 7.29 10.56 4.79
C SER A 74 7.46 9.08 4.52
N VAL A 75 6.83 8.25 5.33
CA VAL A 75 6.81 6.79 5.11
C VAL A 75 5.37 6.34 4.90
N ILE A 76 5.15 5.61 3.83
CA ILE A 76 3.83 5.12 3.43
C ILE A 76 3.83 3.60 3.51
N SER A 77 2.90 3.04 4.30
CA SER A 77 2.52 1.63 4.24
C SER A 77 1.36 1.49 3.26
N LEU A 78 1.56 0.76 2.16
CA LEU A 78 0.61 0.66 1.06
C LEU A 78 0.27 -0.79 0.74
N TYR A 79 -1.02 -1.08 0.57
CA TYR A 79 -1.50 -2.38 0.11
C TYR A 79 -2.27 -2.24 -1.21
N VAL A 80 -1.59 -2.52 -2.32
CA VAL A 80 -2.21 -2.47 -3.66
C VAL A 80 -3.24 -3.60 -3.80
N PRO A 81 -4.42 -3.36 -4.37
CA PRO A 81 -5.41 -4.40 -4.59
C PRO A 81 -4.85 -5.59 -5.38
N SER A 82 -5.23 -6.81 -4.99
CA SER A 82 -4.98 -8.01 -5.80
C SER A 82 -6.12 -8.20 -6.80
N GLY A 83 -5.79 -8.49 -8.06
CA GLY A 83 -6.76 -8.80 -9.10
C GLY A 83 -6.99 -10.31 -9.31
N SER A 84 -6.38 -11.17 -8.48
CA SER A 84 -6.28 -12.61 -8.75
C SER A 84 -7.57 -13.41 -8.54
N SER A 85 -8.58 -12.84 -7.87
CA SER A 85 -9.77 -13.61 -7.48
C SER A 85 -10.84 -13.71 -8.59
N ASN A 86 -11.01 -12.67 -9.40
CA ASN A 86 -11.96 -12.58 -10.51
C ASN A 86 -11.77 -11.28 -11.31
N ASP A 87 -12.55 -11.12 -12.39
CA ASP A 87 -12.49 -9.95 -13.28
C ASP A 87 -12.83 -8.63 -12.55
N ASP A 88 -13.79 -8.65 -11.63
CA ASP A 88 -14.14 -7.46 -10.82
C ASP A 88 -12.98 -7.04 -9.91
N ALA A 89 -12.21 -7.99 -9.38
CA ALA A 89 -11.03 -7.70 -8.59
C ALA A 89 -9.93 -7.07 -9.46
N GLN A 90 -9.74 -7.59 -10.68
CA GLN A 90 -8.80 -6.99 -11.63
C GLN A 90 -9.23 -5.57 -12.03
N ALA A 91 -10.50 -5.37 -12.32
CA ALA A 91 -11.01 -4.03 -12.64
C ALA A 91 -10.79 -3.02 -11.49
N ARG A 92 -10.97 -3.43 -10.22
CA ARG A 92 -10.65 -2.58 -9.06
C ARG A 92 -9.16 -2.26 -8.97
N LYS A 93 -8.29 -3.22 -9.27
CA LYS A 93 -6.85 -3.01 -9.32
C LYS A 93 -6.47 -2.02 -10.41
N ASP A 94 -7.06 -2.15 -11.60
CA ASP A 94 -6.81 -1.26 -12.73
C ASP A 94 -7.21 0.19 -12.40
N VAL A 95 -8.39 0.38 -11.78
CA VAL A 95 -8.83 1.70 -11.27
C VAL A 95 -7.86 2.25 -10.21
N PHE A 96 -7.36 1.38 -9.31
CA PHE A 96 -6.35 1.80 -8.34
C PHE A 96 -5.09 2.32 -9.06
N MET A 97 -4.55 1.57 -10.02
CA MET A 97 -3.34 1.93 -10.75
C MET A 97 -3.51 3.28 -11.49
N GLU A 98 -4.67 3.48 -12.13
CA GLU A 98 -5.01 4.73 -12.81
C GLU A 98 -5.01 5.93 -11.85
N ARG A 99 -5.59 5.79 -10.65
CA ARG A 99 -5.68 6.85 -9.65
C ARG A 99 -4.41 7.08 -8.85
N PHE A 100 -3.64 6.02 -8.61
CA PHE A 100 -2.41 6.11 -7.82
C PHE A 100 -1.30 6.90 -8.55
N THR A 101 -1.22 6.80 -9.86
CA THR A 101 -0.21 7.53 -10.65
C THR A 101 -0.31 9.05 -10.46
N PRO A 102 -1.47 9.71 -10.64
CA PRO A 102 -1.58 11.15 -10.34
C PRO A 102 -1.41 11.47 -8.85
N HIS A 103 -1.81 10.59 -7.93
CA HIS A 103 -1.53 10.77 -6.50
C HIS A 103 -0.02 10.85 -6.23
N MET A 104 0.77 9.96 -6.83
CA MET A 104 2.24 10.02 -6.74
C MET A 104 2.80 11.32 -7.30
N ALA A 105 2.26 11.81 -8.42
CA ALA A 105 2.68 13.08 -9.00
C ALA A 105 2.39 14.29 -8.08
N GLU A 106 1.32 14.24 -7.27
CA GLU A 106 1.05 15.26 -6.25
C GLU A 106 2.04 15.15 -5.08
N LEU A 107 2.35 13.93 -4.60
CA LEU A 107 3.35 13.73 -3.53
C LEU A 107 4.73 14.28 -3.93
N LEU A 108 5.14 14.11 -5.19
CA LEU A 108 6.42 14.64 -5.70
C LEU A 108 6.52 16.18 -5.68
N LYS A 109 5.39 16.91 -5.57
CA LYS A 109 5.40 18.36 -5.40
C LYS A 109 5.71 18.80 -3.97
N GLU A 110 5.56 17.90 -3.01
CA GLU A 110 5.93 18.17 -1.63
C GLU A 110 7.46 18.22 -1.51
N LYS A 111 7.99 19.18 -0.75
CA LYS A 111 9.44 19.34 -0.53
C LYS A 111 9.92 18.38 0.58
N ARG A 112 9.81 17.07 0.35
CA ARG A 112 10.20 16.03 1.30
C ARG A 112 10.49 14.71 0.60
N GLU A 113 11.25 13.85 1.24
CA GLU A 113 11.53 12.51 0.75
C GLU A 113 10.37 11.55 1.07
N PHE A 114 10.16 10.56 0.21
CA PHE A 114 9.15 9.52 0.40
C PHE A 114 9.77 8.13 0.39
N ILE A 115 9.38 7.30 1.37
CA ILE A 115 9.64 5.86 1.37
C ILE A 115 8.30 5.15 1.31
N ILE A 116 8.08 4.37 0.26
CA ILE A 116 6.84 3.58 0.10
C ILE A 116 7.18 2.11 0.34
N CYS A 117 6.66 1.58 1.44
CA CYS A 117 6.73 0.16 1.80
C CYS A 117 5.42 -0.49 1.39
N ALA A 118 5.41 -1.26 0.30
CA ALA A 118 4.19 -1.76 -0.28
C ALA A 118 4.20 -3.27 -0.53
N ASP A 119 3.01 -3.88 -0.37
CA ASP A 119 2.66 -5.05 -1.16
C ASP A 119 2.06 -4.56 -2.48
N TRP A 120 2.86 -4.60 -3.53
CA TRP A 120 2.47 -4.11 -4.87
C TRP A 120 1.48 -5.04 -5.59
N ASN A 121 1.33 -6.27 -5.12
CA ASN A 121 0.57 -7.31 -5.84
C ASN A 121 0.91 -7.39 -7.34
N THR A 122 2.12 -6.96 -7.70
CA THR A 122 2.60 -6.88 -9.09
C THR A 122 4.11 -7.13 -9.13
N CYS A 123 4.53 -8.06 -9.98
CA CYS A 123 5.93 -8.27 -10.33
C CYS A 123 6.28 -7.42 -11.56
N HIS A 124 7.42 -6.72 -11.53
CA HIS A 124 7.83 -5.82 -12.61
C HIS A 124 8.53 -6.56 -13.76
N GLN A 125 9.60 -7.28 -13.44
CA GLN A 125 10.46 -7.92 -14.44
C GLN A 125 10.34 -9.45 -14.41
N ASN A 126 10.83 -10.10 -15.46
CA ASN A 126 10.83 -11.57 -15.54
C ASN A 126 11.60 -12.23 -14.40
N ILE A 127 12.62 -11.55 -13.88
CA ILE A 127 13.44 -12.04 -12.75
C ILE A 127 12.65 -12.08 -11.44
N ASP A 128 11.60 -11.27 -11.31
CA ASP A 128 10.81 -11.15 -10.08
C ASP A 128 9.82 -12.33 -9.90
N LEU A 129 9.64 -13.16 -10.93
CA LEU A 129 8.66 -14.24 -10.91
C LEU A 129 9.22 -15.53 -11.50
N LYS A 130 9.36 -16.59 -10.69
CA LYS A 130 9.92 -17.88 -11.10
C LYS A 130 9.24 -18.46 -12.35
N ASN A 131 7.91 -18.43 -12.41
CA ASN A 131 7.11 -18.99 -13.51
C ASN A 131 6.56 -17.90 -14.45
N TRP A 132 7.35 -16.87 -14.74
CA TRP A 132 6.93 -15.70 -15.51
C TRP A 132 6.31 -16.03 -16.88
N ARG A 133 6.79 -17.08 -17.57
CA ARG A 133 6.30 -17.43 -18.92
C ARG A 133 4.83 -17.84 -18.92
N SER A 134 4.39 -18.60 -17.91
CA SER A 134 2.98 -19.05 -17.76
C SER A 134 2.08 -18.00 -17.12
N ASN A 135 2.64 -16.96 -16.49
CA ASN A 135 1.89 -15.97 -15.73
C ASN A 135 1.58 -14.67 -16.49
N GLN A 136 2.00 -14.51 -17.75
CA GLN A 136 1.85 -13.26 -18.50
C GLN A 136 0.40 -12.79 -18.70
N LYS A 137 -0.59 -13.67 -18.48
CA LYS A 137 -2.02 -13.35 -18.54
C LYS A 137 -2.70 -13.33 -17.17
N ASN A 138 -1.92 -13.52 -16.10
CA ASN A 138 -2.43 -13.59 -14.74
C ASN A 138 -2.24 -12.23 -14.05
N SER A 139 -3.20 -11.86 -13.21
CA SER A 139 -3.08 -10.68 -12.36
C SER A 139 -1.77 -10.70 -11.56
N GLY A 140 -1.14 -9.56 -11.44
CA GLY A 140 0.18 -9.39 -10.83
C GLY A 140 1.34 -9.52 -11.82
N PHE A 141 1.08 -9.90 -13.09
CA PHE A 141 2.13 -9.98 -14.13
C PHE A 141 1.63 -9.65 -15.54
N MET A 142 0.45 -9.06 -15.68
CA MET A 142 -0.05 -8.64 -16.97
C MET A 142 0.81 -7.52 -17.57
N PRO A 143 0.92 -7.41 -18.92
CA PRO A 143 1.75 -6.39 -19.56
C PRO A 143 1.46 -4.96 -19.09
N HIS A 144 0.18 -4.58 -18.95
CA HIS A 144 -0.21 -3.23 -18.53
C HIS A 144 0.13 -2.95 -17.05
N GLU A 145 0.09 -3.95 -16.15
CA GLU A 145 0.51 -3.82 -14.75
C GLU A 145 2.01 -3.57 -14.65
N ARG A 146 2.79 -4.29 -15.44
CA ARG A 146 4.24 -4.14 -15.53
C ARG A 146 4.63 -2.77 -16.11
N GLU A 147 3.94 -2.34 -17.16
CA GLU A 147 4.12 -1.01 -17.75
C GLU A 147 3.79 0.10 -16.75
N TRP A 148 2.75 -0.09 -15.94
CA TRP A 148 2.40 0.83 -14.88
C TRP A 148 3.55 0.99 -13.87
N LEU A 149 4.15 -0.12 -13.40
CA LEU A 149 5.32 -0.05 -12.51
C LEU A 149 6.52 0.65 -13.18
N THR A 150 6.76 0.39 -14.46
CA THR A 150 7.81 1.10 -15.22
C THR A 150 7.58 2.61 -15.16
N LYS A 151 6.35 3.06 -15.45
CA LYS A 151 5.98 4.48 -15.40
C LYS A 151 6.14 5.08 -14.00
N LEU A 152 5.80 4.34 -12.95
CA LEU A 152 6.02 4.79 -11.57
C LEU A 152 7.50 5.00 -11.28
N TYR A 153 8.36 4.06 -11.68
CA TYR A 153 9.82 4.17 -11.46
C TYR A 153 10.46 5.29 -12.28
N ASP A 154 9.94 5.55 -13.47
CA ASP A 154 10.44 6.65 -14.32
C ASP A 154 10.03 8.04 -13.79
N CYS A 155 9.02 8.10 -12.90
CA CYS A 155 8.55 9.34 -12.26
C CYS A 155 9.27 9.65 -10.94
N LEU A 156 9.98 8.68 -10.37
CA LEU A 156 10.67 8.78 -9.07
C LEU A 156 12.15 9.10 -9.25
#